data_a4be89f5600b6ccef5941f5f8bdf0bfc
#
_entry.id   a4be89f5600b6ccef5941f5f8bdf0bfc
#
_cell.length_a   1.000
_cell.length_b   1.000
_cell.length_c   1.000
_cell.angle_alpha   90.00
_cell.angle_beta   90.00
_cell.angle_gamma   90.00
#
_symmetry.space_group_name_H-M   'P 1'
#
loop_
_entity.id
_entity.type
_entity.pdbx_description
1 polymer ?
#
loop_
_entity_poly.entity_id
_entity_poly.type
_entity_poly.pdbx_seq_one_letter_code
_entity_poly.pdbx_strand_id
1 'polypeptide(L)'
;IVFLDAATDPFTDATAEIEPPATYSVTLLGEAQTEITARIGSSNFDIGHIFSTGSGGVAALGSVCRDDVKASGMTGRSAPVGDAFDVDYVAHEIGHQFGGNHTYNGTVCNTGNPSTAYEPGGGTTIQAYAGICGSDDMQANSDPIFSAASFDEMIAYVEDGAGGSCAASTDIINPAAAQVNKAPVVEAGSDYTVPNN
;
A
#
# COMPACT_ATOMS: atom_id res chain seq x y z
N ILE A 1 -15.78 -4.22 3.16
CA ILE A 1 -14.66 -5.15 2.89
C ILE A 1 -15.29 -6.50 2.61
N VAL A 2 -15.03 -7.06 1.45
CA VAL A 2 -15.44 -8.42 1.09
C VAL A 2 -14.19 -9.29 1.22
N PHE A 3 -14.21 -10.19 2.19
CA PHE A 3 -13.22 -11.28 2.23
C PHE A 3 -13.79 -12.44 1.41
N LEU A 4 -13.04 -12.91 0.44
CA LEU A 4 -13.35 -14.16 -0.23
C LEU A 4 -13.01 -15.28 0.74
N ASP A 5 -14.01 -16.07 1.12
CA ASP A 5 -13.80 -17.26 1.92
C ASP A 5 -13.33 -18.45 1.05
N ALA A 6 -12.94 -19.55 1.69
CA ALA A 6 -12.41 -20.74 1.02
C ALA A 6 -13.36 -21.32 -0.05
N ALA A 7 -14.64 -20.97 -0.07
CA ALA A 7 -15.61 -21.45 -1.05
C ALA A 7 -15.69 -20.53 -2.28
N THR A 8 -15.28 -19.27 -2.13
CA THR A 8 -15.39 -18.24 -3.17
C THR A 8 -14.02 -17.66 -3.57
N ASP A 9 -12.98 -17.95 -2.78
CA ASP A 9 -11.61 -17.54 -3.06
C ASP A 9 -11.04 -18.33 -4.25
N PRO A 10 -10.69 -17.66 -5.35
CA PRO A 10 -10.14 -18.34 -6.53
C PRO A 10 -8.79 -19.01 -6.28
N PHE A 11 -8.08 -18.62 -5.22
CA PHE A 11 -6.72 -19.05 -4.92
C PHE A 11 -6.64 -20.21 -3.92
N THR A 12 -7.75 -20.61 -3.32
CA THR A 12 -7.82 -21.78 -2.42
C THR A 12 -8.38 -23.04 -3.07
N ASP A 13 -8.94 -22.91 -4.27
CA ASP A 13 -9.42 -24.05 -5.03
C ASP A 13 -8.23 -24.75 -5.70
N ALA A 14 -7.98 -26.01 -5.34
CA ALA A 14 -6.92 -26.83 -5.94
C ALA A 14 -7.11 -27.07 -7.46
N THR A 15 -8.25 -26.69 -8.01
CA THR A 15 -8.54 -26.69 -9.46
C THR A 15 -8.45 -25.31 -10.09
N ALA A 16 -8.18 -24.27 -9.29
CA ALA A 16 -7.98 -22.92 -9.83
C ALA A 16 -6.73 -22.89 -10.71
N GLU A 17 -6.84 -22.27 -11.87
CA GLU A 17 -5.73 -22.13 -12.81
C GLU A 17 -4.58 -21.27 -12.27
N ILE A 18 -4.82 -20.58 -11.14
CA ILE A 18 -3.83 -19.74 -10.47
C ILE A 18 -3.25 -20.51 -9.28
N GLU A 19 -2.22 -21.28 -9.53
CA GLU A 19 -1.35 -21.74 -8.46
C GLU A 19 -0.54 -20.54 -7.97
N PRO A 20 -0.54 -20.20 -6.66
CA PRO A 20 0.32 -19.15 -6.17
C PRO A 20 1.77 -19.53 -6.50
N PRO A 21 2.47 -18.76 -7.33
CA PRO A 21 3.85 -19.10 -7.66
C PRO A 21 4.69 -19.07 -6.39
N ALA A 22 5.71 -19.92 -6.35
CA ALA A 22 6.70 -19.89 -5.26
C ALA A 22 7.39 -18.51 -5.15
N THR A 23 7.27 -17.70 -6.20
CA THR A 23 7.74 -16.32 -6.30
C THR A 23 6.69 -15.47 -7.02
N TYR A 24 6.50 -14.24 -6.55
CA TYR A 24 5.63 -13.25 -7.19
C TYR A 24 6.06 -12.93 -8.62
N SER A 25 5.11 -12.66 -9.49
CA SER A 25 5.35 -12.21 -10.85
C SER A 25 4.30 -11.20 -11.29
N VAL A 26 4.67 -10.33 -12.21
CA VAL A 26 3.73 -9.37 -12.82
C VAL A 26 2.60 -10.08 -13.59
N THR A 27 2.81 -11.31 -14.03
CA THR A 27 1.79 -12.13 -14.68
C THR A 27 0.65 -12.42 -13.71
N LEU A 28 0.97 -12.75 -12.45
CA LEU A 28 -0.02 -13.01 -11.41
C LEU A 28 -0.92 -11.80 -11.14
N LEU A 29 -0.41 -10.58 -11.27
CA LEU A 29 -1.22 -9.37 -11.10
C LEU A 29 -2.33 -9.27 -12.15
N GLY A 30 -2.03 -9.62 -13.40
CA GLY A 30 -3.03 -9.66 -14.48
C GLY A 30 -4.05 -10.79 -14.31
N GLU A 31 -3.62 -11.94 -13.84
CA GLU A 31 -4.48 -13.07 -13.51
C GLU A 31 -5.40 -12.72 -12.36
N ALA A 32 -4.88 -12.12 -11.28
CA ALA A 32 -5.65 -11.63 -10.15
C ALA A 32 -6.74 -10.64 -10.59
N GLN A 33 -6.38 -9.66 -11.40
CA GLN A 33 -7.34 -8.69 -11.94
C GLN A 33 -8.45 -9.40 -12.74
N THR A 34 -8.11 -10.37 -13.57
CA THR A 34 -9.06 -11.11 -14.38
C THR A 34 -10.01 -11.95 -13.53
N GLU A 35 -9.48 -12.76 -12.61
CA GLU A 35 -10.25 -13.68 -11.79
C GLU A 35 -11.12 -12.97 -10.76
N ILE A 36 -10.60 -11.97 -10.07
CA ILE A 36 -11.38 -11.19 -9.10
C ILE A 36 -12.53 -10.46 -9.83
N THR A 37 -12.23 -9.86 -10.98
CA THR A 37 -13.27 -9.20 -11.80
C THR A 37 -14.34 -10.18 -12.27
N ALA A 38 -13.95 -11.36 -12.72
CA ALA A 38 -14.90 -12.37 -13.20
C ALA A 38 -15.83 -12.88 -12.08
N ARG A 39 -15.32 -13.03 -10.86
CA ARG A 39 -16.07 -13.60 -9.72
C ARG A 39 -16.93 -12.58 -8.97
N ILE A 40 -16.39 -11.37 -8.77
CA ILE A 40 -17.02 -10.33 -7.95
C ILE A 40 -17.74 -9.30 -8.81
N GLY A 41 -17.25 -9.04 -10.00
CA GLY A 41 -17.68 -7.94 -10.86
C GLY A 41 -16.95 -6.64 -10.52
N SER A 42 -16.45 -5.93 -11.53
CA SER A 42 -15.62 -4.74 -11.35
C SER A 42 -16.28 -3.64 -10.49
N SER A 43 -17.58 -3.48 -10.56
CA SER A 43 -18.30 -2.46 -9.77
C SER A 43 -18.46 -2.78 -8.28
N ASN A 44 -18.02 -3.94 -7.82
CA ASN A 44 -18.24 -4.41 -6.45
C ASN A 44 -16.98 -4.41 -5.58
N PHE A 45 -15.86 -3.91 -6.10
CA PHE A 45 -14.63 -3.70 -5.32
C PHE A 45 -13.85 -2.51 -5.85
N ASP A 46 -13.09 -1.89 -4.98
CA ASP A 46 -12.28 -0.70 -5.24
C ASP A 46 -10.78 -1.00 -5.27
N ILE A 47 -10.39 -2.04 -4.55
CA ILE A 47 -9.04 -2.59 -4.46
C ILE A 47 -9.11 -4.10 -4.31
N GLY A 48 -8.25 -4.84 -5.01
CA GLY A 48 -8.02 -6.27 -4.83
C GLY A 48 -6.58 -6.53 -4.45
N HIS A 49 -6.36 -7.50 -3.55
CA HIS A 49 -5.03 -7.85 -3.08
C HIS A 49 -4.95 -9.33 -2.73
N ILE A 50 -3.90 -10.00 -3.18
CA ILE A 50 -3.68 -11.42 -2.90
C ILE A 50 -2.74 -11.59 -1.72
N PHE A 51 -3.08 -12.50 -0.82
CA PHE A 51 -2.20 -12.98 0.25
C PHE A 51 -1.70 -14.37 -0.07
N SER A 52 -0.40 -14.59 0.06
CA SER A 52 0.25 -15.85 -0.32
C SER A 52 1.22 -16.32 0.76
N THR A 53 1.49 -17.62 0.78
CA THR A 53 2.59 -18.22 1.53
C THR A 53 3.90 -18.24 0.74
N GLY A 54 3.94 -17.69 -0.46
CA GLY A 54 5.16 -17.45 -1.23
C GLY A 54 6.07 -16.41 -0.58
N SER A 55 6.90 -15.74 -1.36
CA SER A 55 7.81 -14.72 -0.82
C SER A 55 7.72 -13.41 -1.58
N GLY A 56 7.87 -12.29 -0.84
CA GLY A 56 7.90 -10.94 -1.39
C GLY A 56 6.54 -10.32 -1.62
N GLY A 57 6.54 -9.18 -2.27
CA GLY A 57 5.35 -8.45 -2.66
C GLY A 57 5.55 -7.75 -4.00
N VAL A 58 4.47 -7.43 -4.65
CA VAL A 58 4.45 -6.59 -5.84
C VAL A 58 3.05 -5.98 -6.01
N ALA A 59 3.00 -4.72 -6.36
CA ALA A 59 1.74 -4.05 -6.66
C ALA A 59 1.89 -3.06 -7.82
N ALA A 60 0.80 -2.84 -8.53
CA ALA A 60 0.71 -1.78 -9.52
C ALA A 60 0.60 -0.43 -8.81
N LEU A 61 1.48 0.51 -9.15
CA LEU A 61 1.49 1.83 -8.56
C LEU A 61 0.25 2.62 -8.97
N GLY A 62 -0.49 3.13 -7.98
CA GLY A 62 -1.70 3.90 -8.23
C GLY A 62 -2.78 3.09 -8.96
N SER A 63 -3.19 1.96 -8.40
CA SER A 63 -4.15 1.05 -9.01
C SER A 63 -5.56 1.15 -8.44
N VAL A 64 -5.74 1.63 -7.22
CA VAL A 64 -7.05 1.76 -6.56
C VAL A 64 -8.03 2.52 -7.46
N CYS A 65 -9.28 2.08 -7.54
CA CYS A 65 -10.36 2.60 -8.38
C CYS A 65 -10.15 2.48 -9.91
N ARG A 66 -9.04 1.95 -10.37
CA ARG A 66 -8.81 1.75 -11.80
C ARG A 66 -9.28 0.37 -12.23
N ASP A 67 -10.37 0.30 -12.97
CA ASP A 67 -11.05 -0.94 -13.36
C ASP A 67 -10.16 -1.96 -14.09
N ASP A 68 -9.11 -1.51 -14.72
CA ASP A 68 -8.16 -2.33 -15.47
C ASP A 68 -7.06 -2.97 -14.61
N VAL A 69 -6.78 -2.43 -13.41
CA VAL A 69 -5.63 -2.84 -12.59
C VAL A 69 -5.87 -2.81 -11.06
N LYS A 70 -7.08 -2.50 -10.60
CA LYS A 70 -7.35 -2.31 -9.16
C LYS A 70 -7.19 -3.57 -8.30
N ALA A 71 -7.10 -4.75 -8.90
CA ALA A 71 -6.76 -5.99 -8.23
C ALA A 71 -5.29 -6.42 -8.43
N SER A 72 -4.43 -5.51 -8.91
CA SER A 72 -3.03 -5.79 -9.17
C SER A 72 -2.15 -5.52 -7.95
N GLY A 73 -2.31 -6.31 -6.90
CA GLY A 73 -1.49 -6.31 -5.72
C GLY A 73 -1.40 -7.70 -5.10
N MET A 74 -0.22 -8.06 -4.62
CA MET A 74 0.00 -9.28 -3.86
C MET A 74 1.07 -9.12 -2.80
N THR A 75 0.92 -9.87 -1.72
CA THR A 75 1.89 -9.97 -0.64
C THR A 75 2.04 -11.43 -0.23
N GLY A 76 3.28 -11.90 -0.11
CA GLY A 76 3.58 -13.27 0.27
C GLY A 76 4.73 -13.40 1.26
N ARG A 77 4.58 -14.30 2.23
CA ARG A 77 5.61 -14.72 3.16
C ARG A 77 5.33 -16.15 3.63
N SER A 78 6.38 -16.94 3.82
CA SER A 78 6.23 -18.35 4.29
C SER A 78 5.52 -18.49 5.64
N ALA A 79 5.56 -17.44 6.48
CA ALA A 79 4.80 -17.30 7.71
C ALA A 79 4.13 -15.93 7.73
N PRO A 80 2.93 -15.77 7.09
CA PRO A 80 2.27 -14.48 6.89
C PRO A 80 1.48 -14.08 8.16
N VAL A 81 2.21 -13.74 9.22
CA VAL A 81 1.63 -13.37 10.52
C VAL A 81 2.43 -12.30 11.22
N GLY A 82 1.73 -11.41 11.94
CA GLY A 82 2.27 -10.37 12.81
C GLY A 82 2.83 -9.17 12.08
N ASP A 83 3.25 -8.17 12.87
CA ASP A 83 3.65 -6.84 12.39
C ASP A 83 4.69 -6.87 11.28
N ALA A 84 5.65 -7.79 11.34
CA ALA A 84 6.65 -7.96 10.28
C ALA A 84 6.06 -8.42 8.93
N PHE A 85 4.85 -8.98 8.90
CA PHE A 85 4.12 -9.24 7.66
C PHE A 85 3.16 -8.10 7.35
N ASP A 86 2.39 -7.68 8.33
CA ASP A 86 1.32 -6.71 8.14
C ASP A 86 1.86 -5.32 7.76
N VAL A 87 3.02 -4.92 8.33
CA VAL A 87 3.63 -3.60 8.14
C VAL A 87 4.62 -3.61 6.98
N ASP A 88 5.63 -4.51 7.03
CA ASP A 88 6.74 -4.47 6.07
C ASP A 88 6.32 -4.94 4.67
N TYR A 89 5.23 -5.72 4.56
CA TYR A 89 4.79 -6.28 3.28
C TYR A 89 3.36 -5.82 2.91
N VAL A 90 2.35 -6.10 3.73
CA VAL A 90 0.95 -5.82 3.35
C VAL A 90 0.71 -4.32 3.20
N ALA A 91 1.05 -3.53 4.23
CA ALA A 91 0.88 -2.08 4.19
C ALA A 91 1.76 -1.44 3.10
N HIS A 92 2.96 -1.97 2.86
CA HIS A 92 3.87 -1.53 1.81
C HIS A 92 3.25 -1.69 0.42
N GLU A 93 2.79 -2.89 0.08
CA GLU A 93 2.21 -3.16 -1.25
C GLU A 93 0.86 -2.46 -1.46
N ILE A 94 0.03 -2.38 -0.42
CA ILE A 94 -1.20 -1.57 -0.48
C ILE A 94 -0.87 -0.09 -0.64
N GLY A 95 0.18 0.41 0.01
CA GLY A 95 0.69 1.76 -0.19
C GLY A 95 1.03 2.06 -1.65
N HIS A 96 1.65 1.11 -2.35
CA HIS A 96 1.87 1.23 -3.81
C HIS A 96 0.55 1.30 -4.58
N GLN A 97 -0.45 0.50 -4.24
CA GLN A 97 -1.76 0.59 -4.89
C GLN A 97 -2.43 1.95 -4.69
N PHE A 98 -2.14 2.65 -3.60
CA PHE A 98 -2.54 4.04 -3.36
C PHE A 98 -1.57 5.09 -3.93
N GLY A 99 -0.55 4.70 -4.68
CA GLY A 99 0.35 5.63 -5.36
C GLY A 99 1.62 5.99 -4.60
N GLY A 100 1.86 5.41 -3.43
CA GLY A 100 3.10 5.62 -2.66
C GLY A 100 4.30 4.97 -3.33
N ASN A 101 5.34 5.74 -3.60
CA ASN A 101 6.60 5.24 -4.15
C ASN A 101 7.56 4.80 -3.04
N HIS A 102 8.59 4.03 -3.40
CA HIS A 102 9.68 3.74 -2.48
C HIS A 102 10.42 5.02 -2.05
N THR A 103 10.87 5.05 -0.81
CA THR A 103 11.49 6.22 -0.18
C THR A 103 12.96 6.07 0.15
N TYR A 104 13.50 4.85 0.08
CA TYR A 104 14.89 4.55 0.43
C TYR A 104 15.91 5.17 -0.53
N ASN A 105 17.07 5.53 0.00
CA ASN A 105 18.17 6.19 -0.73
C ASN A 105 19.52 5.74 -0.18
N GLY A 106 19.88 4.53 -0.49
CA GLY A 106 21.14 3.91 -0.10
C GLY A 106 22.00 3.50 -1.29
N THR A 107 23.06 2.78 -0.98
CA THR A 107 23.98 2.22 -1.97
C THR A 107 23.56 0.84 -2.42
N VAL A 108 23.07 0.00 -1.50
CA VAL A 108 22.54 -1.33 -1.76
C VAL A 108 21.10 -1.23 -2.23
N CYS A 109 20.27 -0.47 -1.50
CA CYS A 109 18.91 -0.15 -1.90
C CYS A 109 18.85 1.30 -2.41
N ASN A 110 18.52 1.46 -3.68
CA ASN A 110 18.35 2.77 -4.30
C ASN A 110 17.08 2.76 -5.15
N THR A 111 16.17 3.72 -4.93
CA THR A 111 14.91 3.81 -5.68
C THR A 111 15.12 4.05 -7.17
N GLY A 112 16.28 4.61 -7.54
CA GLY A 112 16.52 5.11 -8.89
C GLY A 112 15.68 6.35 -9.25
N ASN A 113 14.86 6.84 -8.34
CA ASN A 113 14.01 8.02 -8.52
C ASN A 113 14.35 9.10 -7.49
N PRO A 114 15.11 10.14 -7.86
CA PRO A 114 15.50 11.20 -6.93
C PRO A 114 14.31 11.95 -6.31
N SER A 115 13.16 11.94 -6.97
CA SER A 115 11.96 12.63 -6.47
C SER A 115 11.32 11.96 -5.26
N THR A 116 11.65 10.69 -5.01
CA THR A 116 11.07 9.90 -3.90
C THR A 116 12.12 9.36 -2.94
N ALA A 117 13.41 9.61 -3.19
CA ALA A 117 14.54 9.14 -2.38
C ALA A 117 14.73 10.02 -1.13
N TYR A 118 13.81 9.94 -0.19
CA TYR A 118 13.79 10.80 1.01
C TYR A 118 14.49 10.22 2.21
N GLU A 119 14.52 8.89 2.34
CA GLU A 119 15.03 8.22 3.53
C GLU A 119 16.45 7.71 3.28
N PRO A 120 17.42 8.02 4.15
CA PRO A 120 18.80 7.53 4.00
C PRO A 120 18.87 6.01 4.17
N GLY A 121 19.80 5.40 3.47
CA GLY A 121 20.02 3.94 3.52
C GLY A 121 18.77 3.17 3.07
N GLY A 122 18.43 2.12 3.80
CA GLY A 122 17.22 1.33 3.60
C GLY A 122 15.93 2.00 4.08
N GLY A 123 16.05 3.13 4.79
CA GLY A 123 14.93 3.83 5.41
C GLY A 123 14.34 3.10 6.62
N THR A 124 13.25 3.65 7.15
CA THR A 124 12.58 3.14 8.35
C THR A 124 11.06 3.10 8.26
N THR A 125 10.46 3.79 7.29
CA THR A 125 9.00 3.86 7.15
C THR A 125 8.45 2.77 6.23
N ILE A 126 7.14 2.64 6.13
CA ILE A 126 6.46 1.55 5.40
C ILE A 126 6.91 1.45 3.94
N GLN A 127 7.04 2.58 3.21
CA GLN A 127 7.46 2.56 1.81
C GLN A 127 8.98 2.46 1.62
N ALA A 128 9.73 2.28 2.71
CA ALA A 128 11.15 1.96 2.67
C ALA A 128 11.40 0.44 2.66
N TYR A 129 12.66 0.03 2.80
CA TYR A 129 13.10 -1.37 2.76
C TYR A 129 13.92 -1.74 4.00
N ALA A 130 13.40 -1.40 5.19
CA ALA A 130 14.04 -1.73 6.44
C ALA A 130 14.27 -3.25 6.56
N GLY A 131 15.48 -3.65 6.90
CA GLY A 131 15.86 -5.05 7.16
C GLY A 131 16.20 -5.89 5.94
N ILE A 132 16.12 -5.35 4.72
CA ILE A 132 16.42 -6.08 3.49
C ILE A 132 17.46 -5.40 2.60
N CYS A 133 18.09 -4.33 3.07
CA CYS A 133 19.10 -3.55 2.36
C CYS A 133 20.54 -3.84 2.78
N GLY A 134 20.77 -4.89 3.56
CA GLY A 134 22.12 -5.33 3.96
C GLY A 134 22.89 -4.26 4.72
N SER A 135 23.98 -3.72 4.15
CA SER A 135 24.78 -2.68 4.84
C SER A 135 24.07 -1.33 4.94
N ASP A 136 23.00 -1.12 4.21
CA ASP A 136 22.21 0.11 4.26
C ASP A 136 21.07 0.04 5.27
N ASP A 137 20.86 -1.11 5.93
CA ASP A 137 19.80 -1.27 6.91
C ASP A 137 19.99 -0.35 8.11
N MET A 138 18.95 0.43 8.40
CA MET A 138 18.88 1.29 9.59
C MET A 138 18.26 0.56 10.77
N GLN A 139 17.36 -0.38 10.48
CA GLN A 139 16.65 -1.22 11.45
C GLN A 139 16.15 -2.50 10.77
N ALA A 140 15.68 -3.46 11.56
CA ALA A 140 15.32 -4.79 11.09
C ALA A 140 13.92 -4.87 10.46
N ASN A 141 13.01 -3.98 10.81
CA ASN A 141 11.64 -3.90 10.31
C ASN A 141 11.22 -2.44 10.21
N SER A 142 10.19 -2.15 9.41
CA SER A 142 9.65 -0.81 9.28
C SER A 142 8.90 -0.35 10.54
N ASP A 143 8.99 0.93 10.85
CA ASP A 143 8.06 1.58 11.76
C ASP A 143 6.65 1.57 11.12
N PRO A 144 5.57 1.37 11.89
CA PRO A 144 4.20 1.28 11.36
C PRO A 144 3.64 2.66 10.98
N ILE A 145 4.40 3.41 10.21
CA ILE A 145 4.04 4.75 9.73
C ILE A 145 4.47 4.93 8.27
N PHE A 146 3.71 5.68 7.51
CA PHE A 146 4.16 6.22 6.24
C PHE A 146 4.97 7.50 6.46
N SER A 147 5.96 7.77 5.62
CA SER A 147 6.63 9.07 5.61
C SER A 147 5.68 10.19 5.18
N ALA A 148 5.99 11.43 5.52
CA ALA A 148 5.21 12.59 5.06
C ALA A 148 5.12 12.65 3.53
N ALA A 149 6.22 12.31 2.85
CA ALA A 149 6.26 12.27 1.39
C ALA A 149 5.35 11.18 0.80
N SER A 150 5.31 9.98 1.41
CA SER A 150 4.39 8.92 0.99
C SER A 150 2.93 9.33 1.20
N PHE A 151 2.63 10.03 2.31
CA PHE A 151 1.30 10.58 2.54
C PHE A 151 0.91 11.59 1.46
N ASP A 152 1.79 12.51 1.10
CA ASP A 152 1.52 13.51 0.06
C ASP A 152 1.23 12.85 -1.29
N GLU A 153 1.99 11.82 -1.67
CA GLU A 153 1.74 11.06 -2.90
C GLU A 153 0.39 10.33 -2.87
N MET A 154 0.09 9.62 -1.78
CA MET A 154 -1.17 8.88 -1.66
C MET A 154 -2.39 9.81 -1.58
N ILE A 155 -2.29 10.93 -0.87
CA ILE A 155 -3.36 11.95 -0.82
C ILE A 155 -3.59 12.54 -2.20
N ALA A 156 -2.52 12.93 -2.90
CA ALA A 156 -2.63 13.45 -4.27
C ALA A 156 -3.28 12.43 -5.22
N TYR A 157 -2.95 11.15 -5.09
CA TYR A 157 -3.58 10.11 -5.89
C TYR A 157 -5.08 9.95 -5.59
N VAL A 158 -5.47 10.06 -4.32
CA VAL A 158 -6.88 9.92 -3.90
C VAL A 158 -7.70 11.18 -4.19
N GLU A 159 -7.15 12.37 -3.96
CA GLU A 159 -7.88 13.64 -4.10
C GLU A 159 -7.88 14.16 -5.54
N ASP A 160 -6.72 14.10 -6.21
CA ASP A 160 -6.51 14.70 -7.54
C ASP A 160 -6.41 13.65 -8.66
N GLY A 161 -6.20 12.39 -8.32
CA GLY A 161 -6.02 11.29 -9.26
C GLY A 161 -7.21 10.36 -9.37
N ALA A 162 -6.94 9.15 -9.88
CA ALA A 162 -7.97 8.13 -10.07
C ALA A 162 -8.42 7.47 -8.75
N GLY A 163 -7.59 7.53 -7.70
CA GLY A 163 -7.79 6.77 -6.46
C GLY A 163 -9.04 7.12 -5.65
N GLY A 164 -9.62 8.28 -5.88
CA GLY A 164 -10.89 8.69 -5.26
C GLY A 164 -12.12 8.50 -6.14
N SER A 165 -11.95 8.09 -7.40
CA SER A 165 -13.04 8.07 -8.38
C SER A 165 -14.16 7.06 -8.07
N CYS A 166 -13.87 6.01 -7.32
CA CYS A 166 -14.84 5.00 -6.92
C CYS A 166 -15.30 5.15 -5.46
N ALA A 167 -14.67 6.04 -4.68
CA ALA A 167 -14.99 6.22 -3.27
C ALA A 167 -16.31 6.95 -3.07
N ALA A 168 -17.15 6.42 -2.18
CA ALA A 168 -18.31 7.15 -1.67
C ALA A 168 -17.90 7.93 -0.41
N SER A 169 -17.90 9.25 -0.51
CA SER A 169 -17.65 10.11 0.66
C SER A 169 -18.90 10.17 1.54
N THR A 170 -18.76 9.81 2.79
CA THR A 170 -19.79 9.96 3.81
C THR A 170 -19.25 10.76 4.99
N ASP A 171 -20.01 11.76 5.42
CA ASP A 171 -19.69 12.47 6.65
C ASP A 171 -19.71 11.52 7.85
N ILE A 172 -18.62 11.49 8.61
CA ILE A 172 -18.59 10.77 9.88
C ILE A 172 -19.37 11.60 10.91
N ILE A 173 -20.58 11.18 11.16
CA ILE A 173 -21.44 11.80 12.20
C ILE A 173 -21.19 11.07 13.51
N ASN A 174 -20.78 11.81 14.53
CA ASN A 174 -20.77 11.28 15.91
C ASN A 174 -22.22 11.19 16.42
N PRO A 175 -22.80 10.00 16.55
CA PRO A 175 -24.20 9.85 16.94
C PRO A 175 -24.49 10.36 18.37
N ALA A 176 -23.48 10.41 19.24
CA ALA A 176 -23.63 10.91 20.60
C ALA A 176 -23.61 12.45 20.69
N ALA A 177 -23.04 13.14 19.71
CA ALA A 177 -22.89 14.60 19.71
C ALA A 177 -23.65 15.29 18.59
N ALA A 178 -24.28 14.55 17.66
CA ALA A 178 -24.90 15.07 16.43
C ALA A 178 -23.99 16.03 15.64
N GLN A 179 -22.68 15.80 15.72
CA GLN A 179 -21.67 16.64 15.09
C GLN A 179 -20.98 15.87 13.97
N VAL A 180 -20.85 16.53 12.82
CA VAL A 180 -20.01 16.05 11.72
C VAL A 180 -18.55 16.12 12.15
N ASN A 181 -17.82 15.03 12.02
CA ASN A 181 -16.38 15.03 12.24
C ASN A 181 -15.71 15.89 11.17
N LYS A 182 -15.03 16.94 11.58
CA LYS A 182 -14.28 17.83 10.67
C LYS A 182 -12.80 17.57 10.81
N ALA A 183 -12.08 17.80 9.71
CA ALA A 183 -10.63 17.81 9.76
C ALA A 183 -10.13 18.76 10.87
N PRO A 184 -9.10 18.37 11.63
CA PRO A 184 -8.53 19.25 12.63
C PRO A 184 -7.97 20.51 11.96
N VAL A 185 -8.27 21.67 12.56
CA VAL A 185 -7.64 22.92 12.15
C VAL A 185 -6.43 23.12 13.04
N VAL A 186 -5.26 23.12 12.44
CA VAL A 186 -3.99 23.36 13.13
C VAL A 186 -3.50 24.75 12.77
N GLU A 187 -3.26 25.57 13.78
CA GLU A 187 -2.63 26.87 13.63
C GLU A 187 -1.30 26.85 14.38
N ALA A 188 -0.21 26.95 13.64
CA ALA A 188 1.15 26.93 14.20
C ALA A 188 1.59 28.28 14.82
N GLY A 189 0.74 29.30 14.75
CA GLY A 189 1.06 30.66 15.14
C GLY A 189 1.88 31.41 14.09
N SER A 190 2.41 32.57 14.44
CA SER A 190 3.22 33.37 13.55
C SER A 190 4.64 32.81 13.42
N ASP A 191 5.23 32.95 12.24
CA ASP A 191 6.63 32.60 12.01
C ASP A 191 7.56 33.36 12.93
N TYR A 192 8.55 32.67 13.48
CA TYR A 192 9.61 33.26 14.29
C TYR A 192 10.89 33.37 13.48
N THR A 193 11.45 34.56 13.45
CA THR A 193 12.82 34.76 12.92
C THR A 193 13.81 34.46 14.04
N VAL A 194 14.65 33.44 13.86
CA VAL A 194 15.76 33.17 14.77
C VAL A 194 16.89 34.12 14.43
N PRO A 195 17.39 34.95 15.36
CA PRO A 195 18.54 35.79 15.11
C PRO A 195 19.78 34.93 14.83
N ASN A 196 20.49 35.23 13.74
CA ASN A 196 21.83 34.67 13.54
C ASN A 196 22.81 35.36 14.52
N ASN A 197 23.41 34.56 15.42
CA ASN A 197 24.52 34.98 16.26
C ASN A 197 25.82 34.86 15.49
#